data_4a2e7033bdf8032c26b2a35197835a13
#
_entry.id   4a2e7033bdf8032c26b2a35197835a13
#
_cell.length_a   1.000
_cell.length_b   1.000
_cell.length_c   1.000
_cell.angle_alpha   90.00
_cell.angle_beta   90.00
_cell.angle_gamma   90.00
#
_symmetry.space_group_name_H-M   'P 1'
#
loop_
_entity.id
_entity.type
_entity.pdbx_description
1 polymer ?
#
loop_
_entity_poly.entity_id
_entity_poly.type
_entity_poly.pdbx_seq_one_letter_code
_entity_poly.pdbx_strand_id
1 'polypeptide(L)'
;MNEVSSENTSTAWPTDVLTLSIDVGGSGVKASVLNPSGEMMVERVRVDTPYPCPPERLVSTIVELTKDLPATHRVSVGFPGMVRVGRVIDVPSLTRPTYDGQRDPELAALWQGFDLGTVLAQVLNKPTKVVNDADMQGCAVVQGTGMEFVLTLGTGVGTALFHEGSLLPHLELSHGPFRDGQSFDIALGNSERKSIGKPAWRKRVAAAIVDFDDMFYFDHLYVGGGNAKHLEPDDIGAKGQIVPNSAGIIGGVRIWELEG
;
A
#
# COMPACT_ATOMS: atom_id res chain seq x y z
N MET A 1 29.93 26.56 20.54
CA MET A 1 29.65 25.36 19.74
C MET A 1 29.00 24.37 20.70
N ASN A 2 27.68 24.32 20.70
CA ASN A 2 26.94 23.35 21.53
C ASN A 2 26.54 22.20 20.58
N GLU A 3 27.14 21.06 20.80
CA GLU A 3 26.72 19.82 20.19
C GLU A 3 25.32 19.47 20.71
N VAL A 4 24.33 19.54 19.84
CA VAL A 4 23.00 18.96 20.08
C VAL A 4 23.15 17.47 19.80
N SER A 5 23.37 16.71 20.87
CA SER A 5 23.25 15.24 20.81
C SER A 5 21.79 14.88 20.53
N SER A 6 21.48 14.49 19.31
CA SER A 6 20.23 13.80 18.99
C SER A 6 20.28 12.41 19.64
N GLU A 7 19.70 12.29 20.82
CA GLU A 7 19.38 10.99 21.40
C GLU A 7 18.36 10.29 20.50
N ASN A 8 18.86 9.42 19.65
CA ASN A 8 18.06 8.47 18.88
C ASN A 8 17.60 7.38 19.88
N THR A 9 16.50 7.64 20.60
CA THR A 9 15.85 6.64 21.42
C THR A 9 15.17 5.63 20.52
N SER A 10 15.93 4.66 20.04
CA SER A 10 15.40 3.42 19.51
C SER A 10 14.56 2.78 20.62
N THR A 11 13.27 2.97 20.58
CA THR A 11 12.32 2.29 21.48
C THR A 11 12.34 0.81 21.09
N ALA A 12 13.12 0.02 21.84
CA ALA A 12 13.14 -1.42 21.66
C ALA A 12 11.72 -1.96 21.96
N TRP A 13 11.05 -2.47 20.94
CA TRP A 13 9.74 -3.08 21.07
C TRP A 13 9.83 -4.34 21.95
N PRO A 14 8.78 -4.69 22.73
CA PRO A 14 8.73 -5.97 23.41
C PRO A 14 8.80 -7.13 22.41
N THR A 15 9.31 -8.28 22.85
CA THR A 15 9.45 -9.48 21.99
C THR A 15 8.12 -10.02 21.48
N ASP A 16 7.03 -9.71 22.16
CA ASP A 16 5.64 -10.05 21.85
C ASP A 16 4.86 -8.86 21.27
N VAL A 17 5.53 -7.92 20.62
CA VAL A 17 4.91 -6.70 20.07
C VAL A 17 3.73 -7.04 19.15
N LEU A 18 2.55 -6.54 19.49
CA LEU A 18 1.35 -6.67 18.65
C LEU A 18 1.16 -5.41 17.80
N THR A 19 0.86 -5.62 16.53
CA THR A 19 0.66 -4.55 15.55
C THR A 19 -0.81 -4.56 15.08
N LEU A 20 -1.51 -3.43 15.23
CA LEU A 20 -2.78 -3.21 14.53
C LEU A 20 -2.45 -2.87 13.08
N SER A 21 -2.80 -3.76 12.16
CA SER A 21 -2.59 -3.56 10.73
C SER A 21 -3.92 -3.21 10.05
N ILE A 22 -3.93 -2.07 9.34
CA ILE A 22 -5.11 -1.49 8.70
C ILE A 22 -4.82 -1.36 7.20
N ASP A 23 -5.72 -1.89 6.38
CA ASP A 23 -5.69 -1.78 4.91
C ASP A 23 -6.89 -0.92 4.48
N VAL A 24 -6.60 0.31 4.06
CA VAL A 24 -7.60 1.26 3.55
C VAL A 24 -7.66 1.11 2.03
N GLY A 25 -8.81 0.71 1.52
CA GLY A 25 -9.05 0.65 0.08
C GLY A 25 -10.24 1.50 -0.34
N GLY A 26 -10.37 1.76 -1.64
CA GLY A 26 -11.52 2.50 -2.17
C GLY A 26 -12.87 1.81 -1.94
N SER A 27 -12.91 0.49 -1.75
CA SER A 27 -14.15 -0.26 -1.53
C SER A 27 -14.35 -0.74 -0.10
N GLY A 28 -13.34 -0.65 0.76
CA GLY A 28 -13.46 -1.13 2.13
C GLY A 28 -12.21 -0.89 2.95
N VAL A 29 -12.41 -0.68 4.24
CA VAL A 29 -11.37 -0.60 5.27
C VAL A 29 -11.35 -1.93 6.01
N LYS A 30 -10.17 -2.52 6.16
CA LYS A 30 -9.96 -3.80 6.81
C LYS A 30 -8.93 -3.64 7.92
N ALA A 31 -9.06 -4.42 8.98
CA ALA A 31 -8.08 -4.42 10.06
C ALA A 31 -7.94 -5.81 10.69
N SER A 32 -6.76 -6.09 11.23
CA SER A 32 -6.48 -7.24 12.07
C SER A 32 -5.32 -6.92 13.02
N VAL A 33 -5.17 -7.74 14.05
CA VAL A 33 -4.02 -7.67 14.97
C VAL A 33 -3.04 -8.76 14.57
N LEU A 34 -1.78 -8.37 14.41
CA LEU A 34 -0.68 -9.25 14.01
C LEU A 34 0.31 -9.44 15.17
N ASN A 35 0.81 -10.68 15.30
CA ASN A 35 1.95 -10.97 16.16
C ASN A 35 3.28 -10.58 15.46
N PRO A 36 4.43 -10.70 16.13
CA PRO A 36 5.73 -10.36 15.52
C PRO A 36 6.09 -11.16 14.27
N SER A 37 5.56 -12.37 14.10
CA SER A 37 5.77 -13.18 12.89
C SER A 37 4.83 -12.83 11.73
N GLY A 38 3.93 -11.85 11.91
CA GLY A 38 2.97 -11.44 10.89
C GLY A 38 1.71 -12.31 10.82
N GLU A 39 1.50 -13.22 11.78
CA GLU A 39 0.30 -14.04 11.84
C GLU A 39 -0.86 -13.25 12.44
N MET A 40 -2.04 -13.39 11.86
CA MET A 40 -3.26 -12.78 12.39
C MET A 40 -3.69 -13.45 13.70
N MET A 41 -3.76 -12.66 14.77
CA MET A 41 -4.22 -13.11 16.10
C MET A 41 -5.74 -13.16 16.22
N VAL A 42 -6.44 -12.44 15.34
CA VAL A 42 -7.90 -12.38 15.26
C VAL A 42 -8.34 -12.38 13.82
N GLU A 43 -9.56 -12.82 13.56
CA GLU A 43 -10.17 -12.68 12.24
C GLU A 43 -10.16 -11.22 11.77
N ARG A 44 -9.92 -11.04 10.49
CA ARG A 44 -9.92 -9.71 9.87
C ARG A 44 -11.33 -9.11 9.91
N VAL A 45 -11.45 -7.96 10.54
CA VAL A 45 -12.67 -7.14 10.49
C VAL A 45 -12.68 -6.28 9.22
N ARG A 46 -13.87 -5.95 8.72
CA ARG A 46 -14.06 -5.14 7.51
C ARG A 46 -15.31 -4.28 7.60
N VAL A 47 -15.22 -3.07 7.07
CA VAL A 47 -16.35 -2.19 6.78
C VAL A 47 -16.20 -1.62 5.37
N ASP A 48 -17.30 -1.27 4.72
CA ASP A 48 -17.24 -0.58 3.44
C ASP A 48 -16.68 0.85 3.63
N THR A 49 -15.87 1.30 2.68
CA THR A 49 -15.36 2.68 2.69
C THR A 49 -16.53 3.64 2.60
N PRO A 50 -16.69 4.56 3.56
CA PRO A 50 -17.80 5.51 3.53
C PRO A 50 -17.60 6.53 2.40
N TYR A 51 -18.67 6.85 1.69
CA TYR A 51 -18.65 7.91 0.69
C TYR A 51 -19.75 8.95 0.99
N PRO A 52 -19.48 10.27 0.83
CA PRO A 52 -18.16 10.86 0.64
C PRO A 52 -17.24 10.57 1.84
N CYS A 53 -15.91 10.54 1.60
CA CYS A 53 -14.92 10.15 2.61
C CYS A 53 -13.92 11.30 2.89
N PRO A 54 -14.32 12.36 3.62
CA PRO A 54 -13.34 13.31 4.12
C PRO A 54 -12.44 12.69 5.20
N PRO A 55 -11.27 13.28 5.50
CA PRO A 55 -10.30 12.72 6.45
C PRO A 55 -10.89 12.31 7.80
N GLU A 56 -11.70 13.17 8.42
CA GLU A 56 -12.29 12.93 9.73
C GLU A 56 -13.24 11.72 9.72
N ARG A 57 -13.92 11.49 8.58
CA ARG A 57 -14.82 10.35 8.43
C ARG A 57 -14.04 9.05 8.30
N LEU A 58 -12.90 9.05 7.60
CA LEU A 58 -12.03 7.89 7.57
C LEU A 58 -11.47 7.59 8.96
N VAL A 59 -10.97 8.61 9.67
CA VAL A 59 -10.43 8.45 11.03
C VAL A 59 -11.50 7.87 11.96
N SER A 60 -12.71 8.41 11.98
CA SER A 60 -13.81 7.87 12.80
C SER A 60 -14.22 6.46 12.42
N THR A 61 -14.18 6.13 11.12
CA THR A 61 -14.43 4.77 10.62
C THR A 61 -13.38 3.78 11.12
N ILE A 62 -12.09 4.16 11.10
CA ILE A 62 -10.99 3.34 11.61
C ILE A 62 -11.16 3.10 13.12
N VAL A 63 -11.40 4.15 13.89
CA VAL A 63 -11.60 4.05 15.34
C VAL A 63 -12.75 3.10 15.68
N GLU A 64 -13.90 3.26 15.02
CA GLU A 64 -15.07 2.41 15.26
C GLU A 64 -14.81 0.95 14.84
N LEU A 65 -14.15 0.73 13.70
CA LEU A 65 -13.81 -0.61 13.21
C LEU A 65 -12.89 -1.38 14.17
N THR A 66 -12.01 -0.67 14.85
CA THR A 66 -10.92 -1.28 15.63
C THR A 66 -11.14 -1.27 17.14
N LYS A 67 -12.23 -0.66 17.63
CA LYS A 67 -12.48 -0.45 19.07
C LYS A 67 -12.55 -1.74 19.89
N ASP A 68 -13.08 -2.81 19.29
CA ASP A 68 -13.28 -4.10 19.95
C ASP A 68 -12.13 -5.12 19.68
N LEU A 69 -11.09 -4.69 18.95
CA LEU A 69 -9.92 -5.52 18.71
C LEU A 69 -9.00 -5.57 19.94
N PRO A 70 -8.21 -6.64 20.10
CA PRO A 70 -7.24 -6.73 21.20
C PRO A 70 -6.28 -5.52 21.24
N ALA A 71 -5.80 -5.20 22.44
CA ALA A 71 -4.84 -4.15 22.65
C ALA A 71 -3.55 -4.41 21.85
N THR A 72 -3.00 -3.38 21.25
CA THR A 72 -1.78 -3.43 20.42
C THR A 72 -0.76 -2.39 20.88
N HIS A 73 0.48 -2.53 20.46
CA HIS A 73 1.57 -1.65 20.82
C HIS A 73 1.80 -0.54 19.79
N ARG A 74 1.49 -0.84 18.50
CA ARG A 74 1.74 0.06 17.36
C ARG A 74 0.69 -0.15 16.27
N VAL A 75 0.61 0.80 15.33
CA VAL A 75 -0.37 0.80 14.24
C VAL A 75 0.33 0.96 12.90
N SER A 76 -0.06 0.16 11.92
CA SER A 76 0.38 0.25 10.54
C SER A 76 -0.82 0.46 9.63
N VAL A 77 -0.73 1.41 8.71
CA VAL A 77 -1.82 1.75 7.79
C VAL A 77 -1.30 1.74 6.36
N GLY A 78 -1.86 0.86 5.53
CA GLY A 78 -1.77 0.93 4.07
C GLY A 78 -2.87 1.85 3.54
N PHE A 79 -2.48 2.88 2.80
CA PHE A 79 -3.38 3.94 2.35
C PHE A 79 -3.41 4.02 0.82
N PRO A 80 -4.58 4.17 0.16
CA PRO A 80 -4.72 4.08 -1.28
C PRO A 80 -4.37 5.39 -2.00
N GLY A 81 -3.19 5.93 -1.75
CA GLY A 81 -2.74 7.19 -2.35
C GLY A 81 -1.30 7.53 -1.99
N MET A 82 -0.88 8.69 -2.50
CA MET A 82 0.45 9.22 -2.28
C MET A 82 0.60 9.75 -0.85
N VAL A 83 1.52 9.16 -0.10
CA VAL A 83 1.84 9.55 1.29
C VAL A 83 3.32 9.89 1.40
N ARG A 84 3.64 10.92 2.17
CA ARG A 84 5.01 11.28 2.56
C ARG A 84 5.06 11.54 4.06
N VAL A 85 5.83 10.75 4.78
CA VAL A 85 6.02 10.89 6.24
C VAL A 85 4.66 11.03 6.96
N GLY A 86 3.72 10.12 6.68
CA GLY A 86 2.37 10.12 7.28
C GLY A 86 1.39 11.17 6.75
N ARG A 87 1.84 12.11 5.87
CA ARG A 87 1.00 13.14 5.25
C ARG A 87 0.48 12.71 3.90
N VAL A 88 -0.80 12.90 3.67
CA VAL A 88 -1.44 12.62 2.39
C VAL A 88 -1.10 13.74 1.40
N ILE A 89 -0.54 13.38 0.26
CA ILE A 89 -0.28 14.30 -0.86
C ILE A 89 -1.44 14.27 -1.84
N ASP A 90 -1.92 13.07 -2.19
CA ASP A 90 -3.06 12.85 -3.06
C ASP A 90 -3.72 11.49 -2.78
N VAL A 91 -5.04 11.39 -3.00
CA VAL A 91 -5.80 10.15 -2.83
C VAL A 91 -6.99 10.09 -3.80
N PRO A 92 -6.78 9.67 -5.05
CA PRO A 92 -7.83 9.70 -6.07
C PRO A 92 -9.10 8.92 -5.72
N SER A 93 -8.96 7.80 -5.01
CA SER A 93 -10.09 6.92 -4.65
C SER A 93 -11.03 7.53 -3.60
N LEU A 94 -10.51 8.27 -2.61
CA LEU A 94 -11.29 8.83 -1.51
C LEU A 94 -11.78 10.26 -1.75
N THR A 95 -11.32 10.90 -2.83
CA THR A 95 -11.73 12.25 -3.22
C THR A 95 -12.92 12.26 -4.17
N ARG A 96 -13.83 11.30 -4.04
CA ARG A 96 -15.05 11.14 -4.83
C ARG A 96 -16.27 11.17 -3.93
N PRO A 97 -17.42 11.75 -4.36
CA PRO A 97 -18.64 11.74 -3.57
C PRO A 97 -19.29 10.35 -3.46
N THR A 98 -19.01 9.47 -4.44
CA THR A 98 -19.45 8.06 -4.48
C THR A 98 -18.31 7.18 -5.00
N TYR A 99 -18.37 5.87 -4.78
CA TYR A 99 -17.36 4.92 -5.23
C TYR A 99 -17.00 5.05 -6.72
N ASP A 100 -18.01 5.19 -7.59
CA ASP A 100 -17.85 5.33 -9.03
C ASP A 100 -17.88 6.80 -9.52
N GLY A 101 -17.91 7.76 -8.58
CA GLY A 101 -18.00 9.18 -8.87
C GLY A 101 -16.72 9.74 -9.48
N GLN A 102 -16.85 10.94 -10.05
CA GLN A 102 -15.67 11.72 -10.45
C GLN A 102 -15.01 12.37 -9.23
N ARG A 103 -13.75 12.75 -9.38
CA ARG A 103 -13.00 13.48 -8.36
C ARG A 103 -13.69 14.80 -8.02
N ASP A 104 -13.88 15.03 -6.74
CA ASP A 104 -14.43 16.27 -6.18
C ASP A 104 -13.28 17.16 -5.68
N PRO A 105 -13.10 18.37 -6.24
CA PRO A 105 -12.01 19.27 -5.85
C PRO A 105 -12.08 19.73 -4.38
N GLU A 106 -13.27 19.91 -3.81
CA GLU A 106 -13.44 20.34 -2.42
C GLU A 106 -12.98 19.21 -1.48
N LEU A 107 -13.40 17.98 -1.77
CA LEU A 107 -12.99 16.82 -1.02
C LEU A 107 -11.48 16.56 -1.17
N ALA A 108 -10.91 16.78 -2.35
CA ALA A 108 -9.48 16.68 -2.60
C ALA A 108 -8.68 17.71 -1.77
N ALA A 109 -9.18 18.92 -1.65
CA ALA A 109 -8.56 19.97 -0.85
C ALA A 109 -8.49 19.62 0.64
N LEU A 110 -9.48 18.89 1.18
CA LEU A 110 -9.45 18.41 2.57
C LEU A 110 -8.37 17.38 2.83
N TRP A 111 -8.05 16.56 1.82
CA TRP A 111 -7.03 15.53 1.93
C TRP A 111 -5.60 16.06 1.73
N GLN A 112 -5.43 17.11 0.95
CA GLN A 112 -4.12 17.64 0.60
C GLN A 112 -3.37 18.15 1.83
N GLY A 113 -2.25 17.50 2.15
CA GLY A 113 -1.41 17.84 3.31
C GLY A 113 -1.96 17.35 4.66
N PHE A 114 -3.09 16.64 4.68
CA PHE A 114 -3.63 16.09 5.92
C PHE A 114 -2.65 15.12 6.57
N ASP A 115 -2.34 15.36 7.84
CA ASP A 115 -1.39 14.56 8.61
C ASP A 115 -2.09 13.34 9.23
N LEU A 116 -2.39 12.36 8.38
CA LEU A 116 -3.11 11.15 8.79
C LEU A 116 -2.34 10.35 9.85
N GLY A 117 -1.00 10.31 9.73
CA GLY A 117 -0.14 9.60 10.67
C GLY A 117 -0.25 10.16 12.09
N THR A 118 -0.08 11.47 12.24
CA THR A 118 -0.17 12.13 13.55
C THR A 118 -1.58 12.04 14.13
N VAL A 119 -2.61 12.27 13.31
CA VAL A 119 -4.01 12.20 13.76
C VAL A 119 -4.36 10.81 14.25
N LEU A 120 -4.02 9.76 13.50
CA LEU A 120 -4.26 8.38 13.93
C LEU A 120 -3.44 8.00 15.17
N ALA A 121 -2.19 8.46 15.27
CA ALA A 121 -1.38 8.21 16.46
C ALA A 121 -2.01 8.82 17.72
N GLN A 122 -2.60 10.00 17.59
CA GLN A 122 -3.29 10.68 18.70
C GLN A 122 -4.58 9.97 19.11
N VAL A 123 -5.49 9.70 18.13
CA VAL A 123 -6.80 9.13 18.46
C VAL A 123 -6.73 7.67 18.90
N LEU A 124 -5.76 6.90 18.39
CA LEU A 124 -5.53 5.52 18.80
C LEU A 124 -4.56 5.40 19.99
N ASN A 125 -3.94 6.53 20.38
CA ASN A 125 -2.92 6.61 21.45
C ASN A 125 -1.81 5.57 21.27
N LYS A 126 -1.26 5.46 20.05
CA LYS A 126 -0.20 4.51 19.68
C LYS A 126 0.68 5.06 18.56
N PRO A 127 1.98 4.75 18.58
CA PRO A 127 2.84 5.03 17.42
C PRO A 127 2.21 4.47 16.14
N THR A 128 2.13 5.29 15.09
CA THR A 128 1.45 4.95 13.84
C THR A 128 2.35 5.25 12.65
N LYS A 129 2.52 4.27 11.76
CA LYS A 129 3.11 4.45 10.43
C LYS A 129 2.02 4.36 9.36
N VAL A 130 2.00 5.32 8.44
CA VAL A 130 1.12 5.34 7.26
C VAL A 130 1.99 5.30 6.02
N VAL A 131 1.79 4.31 5.18
CA VAL A 131 2.47 4.13 3.89
C VAL A 131 1.44 3.89 2.79
N ASN A 132 1.84 3.90 1.53
CA ASN A 132 0.96 3.49 0.45
C ASN A 132 0.57 2.00 0.61
N ASP A 133 -0.57 1.59 0.08
CA ASP A 133 -1.09 0.22 0.18
C ASP A 133 -0.19 -0.80 -0.57
N ALA A 134 0.39 -0.41 -1.71
CA ALA A 134 1.37 -1.25 -2.42
C ALA A 134 2.71 -1.35 -1.66
N ASP A 135 3.15 -0.27 -1.01
CA ASP A 135 4.33 -0.28 -0.15
C ASP A 135 4.15 -1.27 1.00
N MET A 136 3.01 -1.21 1.69
CA MET A 136 2.71 -2.14 2.78
C MET A 136 2.59 -3.59 2.29
N GLN A 137 1.99 -3.80 1.12
CA GLN A 137 1.94 -5.13 0.51
C GLN A 137 3.34 -5.62 0.15
N GLY A 138 4.20 -4.75 -0.37
CA GLY A 138 5.58 -5.06 -0.70
C GLY A 138 6.40 -5.51 0.51
N CYS A 139 6.25 -4.82 1.63
CA CYS A 139 6.93 -5.19 2.88
C CYS A 139 6.71 -6.65 3.29
N ALA A 140 5.56 -7.25 2.94
CA ALA A 140 5.29 -8.65 3.28
C ALA A 140 6.08 -9.67 2.45
N VAL A 141 6.54 -9.30 1.26
CA VAL A 141 7.02 -10.27 0.27
C VAL A 141 8.50 -10.12 -0.09
N VAL A 142 9.09 -8.92 0.12
CA VAL A 142 10.48 -8.66 -0.22
C VAL A 142 11.45 -9.48 0.63
N GLN A 143 12.55 -9.90 0.03
CA GLN A 143 13.60 -10.70 0.67
C GLN A 143 14.65 -9.83 1.36
N GLY A 144 14.79 -8.58 0.94
CA GLY A 144 15.71 -7.62 1.53
C GLY A 144 17.09 -7.61 0.91
N THR A 145 17.21 -8.00 -0.36
CA THR A 145 18.49 -8.04 -1.09
C THR A 145 18.35 -7.45 -2.49
N GLY A 146 19.29 -6.60 -2.86
CA GLY A 146 19.32 -5.94 -4.17
C GLY A 146 18.18 -4.98 -4.39
N MET A 147 17.84 -4.72 -5.65
CA MET A 147 16.70 -3.91 -6.05
C MET A 147 15.47 -4.81 -6.22
N GLU A 148 14.45 -4.60 -5.39
CA GLU A 148 13.22 -5.38 -5.42
C GLU A 148 12.05 -4.51 -5.85
N PHE A 149 11.30 -4.95 -6.85
CA PHE A 149 10.15 -4.24 -7.39
C PHE A 149 8.86 -5.00 -7.10
N VAL A 150 7.86 -4.30 -6.59
CA VAL A 150 6.52 -4.83 -6.33
C VAL A 150 5.53 -4.18 -7.28
N LEU A 151 4.77 -5.00 -7.98
CA LEU A 151 3.72 -4.60 -8.91
C LEU A 151 2.39 -5.20 -8.46
N THR A 152 1.43 -4.37 -8.08
CA THR A 152 0.11 -4.83 -7.67
C THR A 152 -0.92 -4.55 -8.77
N LEU A 153 -1.63 -5.59 -9.20
CA LEU A 153 -2.61 -5.53 -10.28
C LEU A 153 -4.03 -5.73 -9.73
N GLY A 154 -4.78 -4.65 -9.68
CA GLY A 154 -6.12 -4.61 -9.10
C GLY A 154 -7.10 -3.79 -9.95
N THR A 155 -7.87 -2.91 -9.32
CA THR A 155 -8.69 -1.88 -10.01
C THR A 155 -7.80 -1.01 -10.88
N GLY A 156 -6.69 -0.54 -10.30
CA GLY A 156 -5.57 0.11 -10.94
C GLY A 156 -4.28 -0.70 -10.76
N VAL A 157 -3.16 -0.01 -10.78
CA VAL A 157 -1.80 -0.56 -10.64
C VAL A 157 -1.06 0.17 -9.52
N GLY A 158 -0.64 -0.55 -8.50
CA GLY A 158 0.24 -0.02 -7.47
C GLY A 158 1.68 -0.51 -7.69
N THR A 159 2.64 0.28 -7.23
CA THR A 159 4.06 -0.02 -7.34
C THR A 159 4.77 0.30 -6.04
N ALA A 160 5.77 -0.52 -5.67
CA ALA A 160 6.68 -0.22 -4.58
C ALA A 160 8.10 -0.64 -4.94
N LEU A 161 9.08 0.09 -4.44
CA LEU A 161 10.50 -0.16 -4.66
C LEU A 161 11.23 -0.33 -3.33
N PHE A 162 12.12 -1.32 -3.30
CA PHE A 162 12.99 -1.58 -2.15
C PHE A 162 14.42 -1.74 -2.64
N HIS A 163 15.36 -1.33 -1.81
CA HIS A 163 16.79 -1.52 -2.07
C HIS A 163 17.47 -1.98 -0.78
N GLU A 164 18.13 -3.14 -0.84
CA GLU A 164 18.79 -3.76 0.31
C GLU A 164 17.91 -3.83 1.56
N GLY A 165 16.64 -4.22 1.37
CA GLY A 165 15.65 -4.33 2.42
C GLY A 165 15.01 -3.01 2.88
N SER A 166 15.48 -1.85 2.41
CA SER A 166 14.89 -0.55 2.75
C SER A 166 13.79 -0.17 1.77
N LEU A 167 12.63 0.24 2.29
CA LEU A 167 11.55 0.80 1.47
C LEU A 167 12.00 2.17 0.93
N LEU A 168 12.00 2.31 -0.39
CA LEU A 168 12.28 3.59 -1.04
C LEU A 168 11.05 4.53 -0.94
N PRO A 169 11.25 5.85 -1.04
CA PRO A 169 10.13 6.79 -1.06
C PRO A 169 9.12 6.43 -2.15
N HIS A 170 7.84 6.32 -1.78
CA HIS A 170 6.77 5.93 -2.71
C HIS A 170 6.75 6.81 -3.96
N LEU A 171 6.61 6.17 -5.11
CA LEU A 171 6.45 6.81 -6.43
C LEU A 171 5.22 6.21 -7.13
N GLU A 172 4.38 7.08 -7.69
CA GLU A 172 3.23 6.69 -8.52
C GLU A 172 3.69 6.35 -9.96
N LEU A 173 4.52 5.31 -10.07
CA LEU A 173 5.12 4.92 -11.35
C LEU A 173 4.08 4.48 -12.37
N SER A 174 2.96 3.96 -11.88
CA SER A 174 1.83 3.55 -12.71
C SER A 174 1.16 4.71 -13.46
N HIS A 175 1.33 5.94 -13.00
CA HIS A 175 0.84 7.14 -13.70
C HIS A 175 1.71 7.54 -14.89
N GLY A 176 2.92 6.96 -15.02
CA GLY A 176 3.80 7.18 -16.16
C GLY A 176 3.17 6.74 -17.50
N PRO A 177 3.67 7.33 -18.62
CA PRO A 177 3.19 6.96 -19.95
C PRO A 177 3.60 5.53 -20.30
N PHE A 178 2.67 4.76 -20.89
CA PHE A 178 2.95 3.42 -21.40
C PHE A 178 2.80 3.38 -22.93
N ARG A 179 1.68 2.97 -23.45
CA ARG A 179 1.43 2.79 -24.89
C ARG A 179 0.10 3.40 -25.30
N ASP A 180 -0.03 3.78 -26.56
CA ASP A 180 -1.25 4.32 -27.15
C ASP A 180 -1.84 5.53 -26.39
N GLY A 181 -0.98 6.32 -25.76
CA GLY A 181 -1.38 7.50 -24.97
C GLY A 181 -2.00 7.15 -23.60
N GLN A 182 -1.95 5.90 -23.17
CA GLN A 182 -2.39 5.46 -21.86
C GLN A 182 -1.24 5.46 -20.85
N SER A 183 -1.55 5.60 -19.55
CA SER A 183 -0.62 5.28 -18.48
C SER A 183 -0.59 3.77 -18.21
N PHE A 184 0.42 3.29 -17.46
CA PHE A 184 0.44 1.90 -16.98
C PHE A 184 -0.83 1.58 -16.18
N ASP A 185 -1.32 2.49 -15.35
CA ASP A 185 -2.52 2.30 -14.54
C ASP A 185 -3.76 2.00 -15.41
N ILE A 186 -3.98 2.79 -16.45
CA ILE A 186 -5.10 2.60 -17.38
C ILE A 186 -4.93 1.29 -18.17
N ALA A 187 -3.75 1.09 -18.77
CA ALA A 187 -3.49 -0.01 -19.69
C ALA A 187 -3.50 -1.40 -19.01
N LEU A 188 -3.15 -1.48 -17.70
CA LEU A 188 -3.06 -2.74 -16.96
C LEU A 188 -4.18 -2.92 -15.94
N GLY A 189 -4.99 -1.89 -15.69
CA GLY A 189 -6.09 -1.92 -14.73
C GLY A 189 -7.21 -2.90 -15.10
N ASN A 190 -8.05 -3.22 -14.13
CA ASN A 190 -9.11 -4.21 -14.28
C ASN A 190 -10.15 -3.88 -15.39
N SER A 191 -10.42 -2.58 -15.62
CA SER A 191 -11.34 -2.14 -16.66
C SER A 191 -10.82 -2.53 -18.04
N GLU A 192 -9.56 -2.21 -18.31
CA GLU A 192 -8.92 -2.54 -19.58
C GLU A 192 -8.76 -4.05 -19.76
N ARG A 193 -8.37 -4.78 -18.69
CA ARG A 193 -8.34 -6.25 -18.73
C ARG A 193 -9.67 -6.87 -19.17
N LYS A 194 -10.80 -6.33 -18.71
CA LYS A 194 -12.14 -6.79 -19.11
C LYS A 194 -12.46 -6.42 -20.57
N SER A 195 -12.01 -5.25 -21.01
CA SER A 195 -12.23 -4.73 -22.35
C SER A 195 -11.51 -5.55 -23.43
N ILE A 196 -10.19 -5.76 -23.26
CA ILE A 196 -9.33 -6.41 -24.28
C ILE A 196 -9.21 -7.92 -24.10
N GLY A 197 -9.69 -8.46 -22.99
CA GLY A 197 -9.60 -9.88 -22.63
C GLY A 197 -8.24 -10.30 -22.08
N LYS A 198 -8.22 -11.43 -21.36
CA LYS A 198 -7.05 -11.94 -20.65
C LYS A 198 -5.79 -12.12 -21.52
N PRO A 199 -5.86 -12.75 -22.73
CA PRO A 199 -4.65 -12.99 -23.51
C PRO A 199 -3.94 -11.71 -23.95
N ALA A 200 -4.69 -10.70 -24.39
CA ALA A 200 -4.13 -9.41 -24.79
C ALA A 200 -3.59 -8.63 -23.57
N TRP A 201 -4.31 -8.68 -22.45
CA TRP A 201 -3.89 -8.04 -21.20
C TRP A 201 -2.60 -8.67 -20.64
N ARG A 202 -2.46 -9.99 -20.63
CA ARG A 202 -1.22 -10.68 -20.22
C ARG A 202 0.01 -10.19 -21.00
N LYS A 203 -0.14 -10.06 -22.34
CA LYS A 203 0.92 -9.50 -23.19
C LYS A 203 1.29 -8.06 -22.82
N ARG A 204 0.30 -7.24 -22.44
CA ARG A 204 0.58 -5.87 -21.96
C ARG A 204 1.31 -5.86 -20.62
N VAL A 205 0.91 -6.74 -19.69
CA VAL A 205 1.62 -6.87 -18.41
C VAL A 205 3.07 -7.30 -18.62
N ALA A 206 3.31 -8.31 -19.45
CA ALA A 206 4.66 -8.74 -19.79
C ALA A 206 5.51 -7.61 -20.40
N ALA A 207 4.92 -6.83 -21.32
CA ALA A 207 5.61 -5.68 -21.90
C ALA A 207 5.90 -4.57 -20.88
N ALA A 208 4.98 -4.30 -19.96
CA ALA A 208 5.19 -3.33 -18.90
C ALA A 208 6.30 -3.76 -17.92
N ILE A 209 6.40 -5.05 -17.62
CA ILE A 209 7.47 -5.62 -16.78
C ILE A 209 8.84 -5.40 -17.44
N VAL A 210 8.94 -5.58 -18.77
CA VAL A 210 10.18 -5.28 -19.50
C VAL A 210 10.51 -3.79 -19.40
N ASP A 211 9.53 -2.90 -19.63
CA ASP A 211 9.75 -1.46 -19.53
C ASP A 211 10.19 -1.04 -18.11
N PHE A 212 9.65 -1.66 -17.06
CA PHE A 212 10.10 -1.42 -15.68
C PHE A 212 11.51 -1.99 -15.41
N ASP A 213 11.83 -3.18 -15.93
CA ASP A 213 13.18 -3.72 -15.79
C ASP A 213 14.23 -2.83 -16.49
N ASP A 214 13.92 -2.30 -17.66
CA ASP A 214 14.79 -1.36 -18.37
C ASP A 214 14.97 -0.02 -17.62
N MET A 215 14.00 0.38 -16.78
CA MET A 215 14.09 1.60 -15.98
C MET A 215 14.83 1.41 -14.65
N PHE A 216 14.64 0.27 -13.99
CA PHE A 216 15.07 0.07 -12.60
C PHE A 216 16.14 -1.00 -12.45
N TYR A 217 16.31 -1.89 -13.44
CA TYR A 217 17.24 -3.04 -13.37
C TYR A 217 17.03 -3.84 -12.07
N PHE A 218 15.76 -4.15 -11.75
CA PHE A 218 15.45 -4.89 -10.53
C PHE A 218 16.05 -6.30 -10.56
N ASP A 219 16.43 -6.79 -9.37
CA ASP A 219 16.92 -8.17 -9.17
C ASP A 219 15.74 -9.13 -8.96
N HIS A 220 14.67 -8.65 -8.29
CA HIS A 220 13.48 -9.42 -7.97
C HIS A 220 12.20 -8.64 -8.27
N LEU A 221 11.21 -9.33 -8.82
CA LEU A 221 9.87 -8.79 -9.08
C LEU A 221 8.81 -9.61 -8.34
N TYR A 222 7.94 -8.92 -7.60
CA TYR A 222 6.78 -9.52 -6.95
C TYR A 222 5.49 -8.98 -7.58
N VAL A 223 4.68 -9.88 -8.16
CA VAL A 223 3.41 -9.50 -8.80
C VAL A 223 2.24 -9.96 -7.94
N GLY A 224 1.54 -8.99 -7.37
CA GLY A 224 0.39 -9.20 -6.48
C GLY A 224 -0.90 -8.59 -6.99
N GLY A 225 -1.87 -8.45 -6.07
CA GLY A 225 -3.19 -7.91 -6.37
C GLY A 225 -4.18 -8.94 -6.93
N GLY A 226 -5.46 -8.57 -6.95
CA GLY A 226 -6.54 -9.50 -7.30
C GLY A 226 -6.52 -10.01 -8.75
N ASN A 227 -5.82 -9.32 -9.65
CA ASN A 227 -5.67 -9.70 -11.06
C ASN A 227 -4.42 -10.56 -11.33
N ALA A 228 -3.46 -10.65 -10.42
CA ALA A 228 -2.26 -11.49 -10.56
C ALA A 228 -2.61 -12.97 -10.82
N LYS A 229 -3.72 -13.46 -10.28
CA LYS A 229 -4.26 -14.81 -10.53
C LYS A 229 -4.55 -15.13 -12.01
N HIS A 230 -4.50 -14.16 -12.89
CA HIS A 230 -4.74 -14.32 -14.33
C HIS A 230 -3.43 -14.42 -15.13
N LEU A 231 -2.28 -14.26 -14.47
CA LEU A 231 -0.96 -14.38 -15.06
C LEU A 231 -0.42 -15.80 -14.88
N GLU A 232 0.48 -16.16 -15.77
CA GLU A 232 1.27 -17.38 -15.71
C GLU A 232 2.74 -17.01 -15.42
N PRO A 233 3.59 -17.94 -14.95
CA PRO A 233 5.00 -17.66 -14.71
C PRO A 233 5.73 -17.04 -15.90
N ASP A 234 5.43 -17.48 -17.12
CA ASP A 234 6.07 -16.96 -18.33
C ASP A 234 5.71 -15.49 -18.63
N ASP A 235 4.61 -14.97 -18.09
CA ASP A 235 4.22 -13.57 -18.28
C ASP A 235 5.07 -12.60 -17.47
N ILE A 236 5.66 -13.09 -16.39
CA ILE A 236 6.38 -12.24 -15.41
C ILE A 236 7.91 -12.40 -15.47
N GLY A 237 8.40 -13.32 -16.32
CA GLY A 237 9.83 -13.54 -16.53
C GLY A 237 10.55 -14.24 -15.37
N ALA A 238 11.85 -14.51 -15.57
CA ALA A 238 12.64 -15.31 -14.63
C ALA A 238 12.89 -14.65 -13.26
N LYS A 239 12.84 -13.32 -13.19
CA LYS A 239 12.98 -12.55 -11.94
C LYS A 239 11.66 -12.43 -11.16
N GLY A 240 10.54 -12.84 -11.78
CA GLY A 240 9.19 -12.63 -11.27
C GLY A 240 8.67 -13.74 -10.37
N GLN A 241 7.91 -13.36 -9.35
CA GLN A 241 7.14 -14.25 -8.49
C GLN A 241 5.73 -13.72 -8.31
N ILE A 242 4.70 -14.58 -8.51
CA ILE A 242 3.31 -14.23 -8.16
C ILE A 242 3.12 -14.43 -6.66
N VAL A 243 2.62 -13.38 -5.99
CA VAL A 243 2.43 -13.37 -4.54
C VAL A 243 0.94 -13.31 -4.15
N PRO A 244 0.56 -13.90 -3.01
CA PRO A 244 -0.83 -13.95 -2.59
C PRO A 244 -1.37 -12.56 -2.21
N ASN A 245 -2.68 -12.36 -2.37
CA ASN A 245 -3.38 -11.10 -2.07
C ASN A 245 -3.55 -10.83 -0.55
N SER A 246 -3.10 -11.73 0.32
CA SER A 246 -3.09 -11.53 1.79
C SER A 246 -1.95 -10.65 2.28
N ALA A 247 -0.97 -10.37 1.45
CA ALA A 247 0.24 -9.60 1.79
C ALA A 247 -0.07 -8.18 2.34
N GLY A 248 -1.17 -7.54 1.88
CA GLY A 248 -1.51 -6.18 2.29
C GLY A 248 -1.66 -5.96 3.81
N ILE A 249 -2.13 -6.94 4.57
CA ILE A 249 -2.21 -6.84 6.04
C ILE A 249 -0.91 -7.29 6.70
N ILE A 250 -0.33 -8.40 6.20
CA ILE A 250 0.88 -9.01 6.81
C ILE A 250 2.07 -8.04 6.77
N GLY A 251 2.20 -7.24 5.71
CA GLY A 251 3.25 -6.23 5.57
C GLY A 251 3.28 -5.18 6.69
N GLY A 252 2.16 -5.00 7.39
CA GLY A 252 2.06 -4.05 8.49
C GLY A 252 3.04 -4.30 9.67
N VAL A 253 3.57 -5.50 9.84
CA VAL A 253 4.62 -5.77 10.83
C VAL A 253 5.96 -5.27 10.32
N ARG A 254 6.32 -5.62 9.09
CA ARG A 254 7.65 -5.39 8.52
C ARG A 254 7.94 -3.91 8.21
N ILE A 255 6.95 -3.05 8.04
CA ILE A 255 7.19 -1.60 7.86
C ILE A 255 7.88 -0.94 9.07
N TRP A 256 7.94 -1.63 10.21
CA TRP A 256 8.65 -1.19 11.41
C TRP A 256 10.09 -1.68 11.46
N GLU A 257 10.45 -2.63 10.64
CA GLU A 257 11.76 -3.27 10.55
C GLU A 257 12.55 -2.76 9.35
N LEU A 258 11.83 -2.45 8.26
CA LEU A 258 12.41 -1.89 7.04
C LEU A 258 12.51 -0.37 7.23
N GLU A 259 13.71 0.14 7.47
CA GLU A 259 13.96 1.58 7.54
C GLU A 259 13.83 2.19 6.15
N GLY A 260 13.02 3.25 6.03
CA GLY A 260 12.87 4.08 4.84
C GLY A 260 13.21 5.52 5.19
#